data_1fc2b483281f90cb32a376240f7bd7f5
#
_entry.id   1fc2b483281f90cb32a376240f7bd7f5
#
_cell.length_a   1.000
_cell.length_b   1.000
_cell.length_c   1.000
_cell.angle_alpha   90.00
_cell.angle_beta   90.00
_cell.angle_gamma   90.00
#
_symmetry.space_group_name_H-M   'P 1'
#
loop_
_entity.id
_entity.type
_entity.pdbx_description
1 polymer ?
#
loop_
_entity_poly.entity_id
_entity_poly.type
_entity_poly.pdbx_seq_one_letter_code
_entity_poly.pdbx_strand_id
1 'polypeptide(L)'
;MMPPAGSKSVSELAEIAQQACVPFIVKGIMTAKAALKAQQAGAQAIIVSNHGGRVLDQCAATAEVLPEIAAAVGGKMRIIVDGGVRSGVDIFKALALGADAVVIARPFVTAVFGGGKEGVKVYIEKLAAELKDTMAMCGAFTLKEITSEMVRRS
;
A
#
# COMPACT_ATOMS: atom_id res chain seq x y z
N MET A 1 7.64 -5.13 26.82
CA MET A 1 6.91 -4.67 25.61
C MET A 1 7.07 -3.16 25.56
N MET A 2 7.70 -2.60 24.53
CA MET A 2 7.74 -1.14 24.40
C MET A 2 6.32 -0.62 24.19
N PRO A 3 5.91 0.46 24.89
CA PRO A 3 4.61 1.05 24.61
C PRO A 3 4.56 1.51 23.14
N PRO A 4 3.39 1.42 22.49
CA PRO A 4 3.24 1.97 21.15
C PRO A 4 3.67 3.44 21.18
N ALA A 5 4.31 3.91 20.11
CA ALA A 5 4.66 5.32 19.98
C ALA A 5 3.39 6.15 20.24
N GLY A 6 3.50 7.15 21.11
CA GLY A 6 2.37 7.99 21.48
C GLY A 6 1.72 8.62 20.24
N SER A 7 0.43 8.95 20.33
CA SER A 7 -0.28 9.65 19.27
C SER A 7 0.43 10.97 18.94
N LYS A 8 0.49 11.30 17.64
CA LYS A 8 1.02 12.56 17.14
C LYS A 8 -0.10 13.43 16.62
N SER A 9 -0.05 14.69 16.95
CA SER A 9 -0.92 15.70 16.35
C SER A 9 -0.52 15.98 14.90
N VAL A 10 -1.39 16.62 14.13
CA VAL A 10 -1.07 17.05 12.75
C VAL A 10 0.09 18.03 12.74
N SER A 11 0.19 18.93 13.74
CA SER A 11 1.31 19.87 13.88
C SER A 11 2.64 19.20 14.14
N GLU A 12 2.68 18.22 15.06
CA GLU A 12 3.91 17.43 15.31
C GLU A 12 4.35 16.65 14.07
N LEU A 13 3.42 16.09 13.30
CA LEU A 13 3.74 15.44 12.04
C LEU A 13 4.26 16.44 11.00
N ALA A 14 3.70 17.65 10.96
CA ALA A 14 4.17 18.70 10.05
C ALA A 14 5.60 19.16 10.39
N GLU A 15 5.93 19.29 11.68
CA GLU A 15 7.29 19.60 12.13
C GLU A 15 8.29 18.52 11.69
N ILE A 16 7.91 17.23 11.84
CA ILE A 16 8.72 16.12 11.36
C ILE A 16 8.91 16.16 9.83
N ALA A 17 7.82 16.42 9.09
CA ALA A 17 7.85 16.51 7.64
C ALA A 17 8.77 17.65 7.16
N GLN A 18 8.76 18.79 7.85
CA GLN A 18 9.63 19.94 7.53
C GLN A 18 11.12 19.67 7.81
N GLN A 19 11.41 18.87 8.83
CA GLN A 19 12.79 18.51 9.17
C GLN A 19 13.33 17.36 8.29
N ALA A 20 12.46 16.63 7.59
CA ALA A 20 12.88 15.52 6.75
C ALA A 20 13.52 16.05 5.45
N CYS A 21 14.77 15.63 5.20
CA CYS A 21 15.47 15.91 3.93
C CYS A 21 15.06 14.95 2.80
N VAL A 22 14.12 14.06 3.05
CA VAL A 22 13.62 13.00 2.14
C VAL A 22 12.10 12.98 2.18
N PRO A 23 11.43 12.34 1.21
CA PRO A 23 9.98 12.22 1.22
C PRO A 23 9.44 11.64 2.53
N PHE A 24 8.53 12.37 3.17
CA PHE A 24 7.88 11.93 4.41
C PHE A 24 6.64 11.10 4.09
N ILE A 25 6.59 9.89 4.61
CA ILE A 25 5.52 8.92 4.36
C ILE A 25 4.84 8.54 5.67
N VAL A 26 3.52 8.70 5.75
CA VAL A 26 2.75 8.29 6.93
C VAL A 26 2.14 6.91 6.68
N LYS A 27 2.45 5.96 7.56
CA LYS A 27 1.96 4.57 7.49
C LYS A 27 0.85 4.32 8.54
N GLY A 28 -0.04 3.37 8.24
CA GLY A 28 -1.12 2.99 9.16
C GLY A 28 -2.42 3.74 8.89
N ILE A 29 -2.58 4.26 7.69
CA ILE A 29 -3.77 5.00 7.27
C ILE A 29 -4.87 4.00 6.89
N MET A 30 -6.03 4.11 7.56
CA MET A 30 -7.18 3.23 7.35
C MET A 30 -8.49 3.98 7.08
N THR A 31 -8.46 5.32 6.98
CA THR A 31 -9.65 6.15 6.70
C THR A 31 -9.31 7.33 5.81
N ALA A 32 -10.25 7.79 5.01
CA ALA A 32 -10.12 9.02 4.21
C ALA A 32 -9.78 10.24 5.07
N LYS A 33 -10.38 10.35 6.26
CA LYS A 33 -10.09 11.43 7.21
C LYS A 33 -8.64 11.42 7.68
N ALA A 34 -8.07 10.24 7.96
CA ALA A 34 -6.65 10.13 8.34
C ALA A 34 -5.72 10.47 7.17
N ALA A 35 -6.09 10.06 5.94
CA ALA A 35 -5.34 10.42 4.74
C ALA A 35 -5.28 11.93 4.50
N LEU A 36 -6.41 12.63 4.65
CA LEU A 36 -6.48 14.09 4.55
C LEU A 36 -5.63 14.78 5.63
N LYS A 37 -5.62 14.26 6.85
CA LYS A 37 -4.74 14.78 7.92
C LYS A 37 -3.26 14.56 7.61
N ALA A 38 -2.89 13.41 7.06
CA ALA A 38 -1.52 13.15 6.62
C ALA A 38 -1.10 14.12 5.50
N GLN A 39 -2.00 14.38 4.54
CA GLN A 39 -1.78 15.39 3.50
C GLN A 39 -1.58 16.79 4.10
N GLN A 40 -2.44 17.20 5.03
CA GLN A 40 -2.35 18.48 5.75
C GLN A 40 -1.02 18.62 6.51
N ALA A 41 -0.49 17.52 7.05
CA ALA A 41 0.81 17.49 7.71
C ALA A 41 2.01 17.53 6.74
N GLY A 42 1.79 17.61 5.43
CA GLY A 42 2.87 17.65 4.44
C GLY A 42 3.42 16.29 4.02
N ALA A 43 2.73 15.20 4.33
CA ALA A 43 3.12 13.88 3.82
C ALA A 43 3.02 13.84 2.30
N GLN A 44 4.06 13.32 1.63
CA GLN A 44 4.11 13.16 0.18
C GLN A 44 3.53 11.82 -0.27
N ALA A 45 3.45 10.86 0.65
CA ALA A 45 2.80 9.58 0.43
C ALA A 45 2.17 9.05 1.72
N ILE A 46 1.23 8.15 1.56
CA ILE A 46 0.68 7.35 2.65
C ILE A 46 0.83 5.87 2.35
N ILE A 47 0.90 5.06 3.42
CA ILE A 47 0.72 3.62 3.30
C ILE A 47 -0.59 3.24 3.96
N VAL A 48 -1.57 2.82 3.16
CA VAL A 48 -2.82 2.22 3.62
C VAL A 48 -2.48 0.87 4.22
N SER A 49 -2.66 0.75 5.54
CA SER A 49 -2.15 -0.39 6.30
C SER A 49 -2.86 -0.56 7.63
N ASN A 50 -3.37 -1.75 7.89
CA ASN A 50 -3.84 -2.19 9.20
C ASN A 50 -2.75 -2.93 10.01
N HIS A 51 -1.47 -2.80 9.59
CA HIS A 51 -0.32 -3.45 10.21
C HIS A 51 -0.42 -5.00 10.20
N GLY A 52 -1.12 -5.55 9.22
CA GLY A 52 -1.37 -6.99 9.10
C GLY A 52 -2.29 -7.55 10.18
N GLY A 53 -3.18 -6.72 10.76
CA GLY A 53 -4.10 -7.08 11.82
C GLY A 53 -3.45 -7.31 13.19
N ARG A 54 -2.17 -6.93 13.36
CA ARG A 54 -1.40 -7.27 14.59
C ARG A 54 -1.46 -6.20 15.68
N VAL A 55 -1.82 -4.98 15.35
CA VAL A 55 -1.90 -3.87 16.32
C VAL A 55 -3.30 -3.75 16.87
N LEU A 56 -4.29 -3.76 15.99
CA LEU A 56 -5.70 -3.74 16.33
C LEU A 56 -6.39 -4.83 15.52
N ASP A 57 -6.98 -5.79 16.20
CA ASP A 57 -7.78 -6.84 15.58
C ASP A 57 -9.13 -6.30 15.08
N GLN A 58 -9.78 -7.03 14.19
CA GLN A 58 -11.09 -6.70 13.61
C GLN A 58 -11.12 -5.36 12.84
N CYS A 59 -9.96 -4.86 12.40
CA CYS A 59 -9.90 -3.78 11.44
C CYS A 59 -10.40 -4.25 10.06
N ALA A 60 -10.99 -3.35 9.30
CA ALA A 60 -11.29 -3.57 7.89
C ALA A 60 -10.05 -4.02 7.10
N ALA A 61 -10.23 -4.76 6.02
CA ALA A 61 -9.14 -5.07 5.11
C ALA A 61 -8.69 -3.80 4.39
N THR A 62 -7.40 -3.71 4.10
CA THR A 62 -6.84 -2.54 3.40
C THR A 62 -7.42 -2.35 2.00
N ALA A 63 -7.78 -3.46 1.32
CA ALA A 63 -8.47 -3.43 0.03
C ALA A 63 -9.89 -2.84 0.11
N GLU A 64 -10.58 -2.96 1.23
CA GLU A 64 -11.93 -2.42 1.44
C GLU A 64 -11.91 -0.90 1.56
N VAL A 65 -10.94 -0.35 2.30
CA VAL A 65 -10.85 1.09 2.57
C VAL A 65 -10.07 1.86 1.49
N LEU A 66 -9.26 1.17 0.69
CA LEU A 66 -8.40 1.78 -0.33
C LEU A 66 -9.16 2.68 -1.32
N PRO A 67 -10.32 2.28 -1.89
CA PRO A 67 -11.03 3.13 -2.85
C PRO A 67 -11.53 4.44 -2.26
N GLU A 68 -12.03 4.44 -1.02
CA GLU A 68 -12.48 5.65 -0.34
C GLU A 68 -11.29 6.60 -0.09
N ILE A 69 -10.16 6.05 0.34
CA ILE A 69 -8.93 6.80 0.57
C ILE A 69 -8.42 7.37 -0.76
N ALA A 70 -8.40 6.58 -1.83
CA ALA A 70 -7.98 7.01 -3.15
C ALA A 70 -8.86 8.15 -3.70
N ALA A 71 -10.17 8.07 -3.49
CA ALA A 71 -11.09 9.14 -3.86
C ALA A 71 -10.81 10.45 -3.11
N ALA A 72 -10.38 10.37 -1.85
CA ALA A 72 -10.13 11.56 -1.01
C ALA A 72 -8.81 12.27 -1.37
N VAL A 73 -7.74 11.55 -1.63
CA VAL A 73 -6.38 12.10 -1.76
C VAL A 73 -5.66 11.73 -3.05
N GLY A 74 -6.27 10.92 -3.91
CA GLY A 74 -5.69 10.51 -5.19
C GLY A 74 -5.31 11.71 -6.06
N GLY A 75 -4.17 11.60 -6.74
CA GLY A 75 -3.61 12.69 -7.55
C GLY A 75 -2.93 13.82 -6.76
N LYS A 76 -3.11 13.88 -5.44
CA LYS A 76 -2.50 14.91 -4.56
C LYS A 76 -1.32 14.37 -3.77
N MET A 77 -1.25 13.08 -3.55
CA MET A 77 -0.16 12.38 -2.89
C MET A 77 -0.10 10.94 -3.38
N ARG A 78 1.03 10.26 -3.15
CA ARG A 78 1.17 8.86 -3.52
C ARG A 78 0.47 7.96 -2.50
N ILE A 79 -0.22 6.94 -3.01
CA ILE A 79 -0.94 5.95 -2.21
C ILE A 79 -0.26 4.61 -2.37
N ILE A 80 0.30 4.11 -1.28
CA ILE A 80 0.90 2.78 -1.21
C ILE A 80 -0.03 1.92 -0.36
N VAL A 81 -0.16 0.64 -0.65
CA VAL A 81 -0.97 -0.27 0.16
C VAL A 81 -0.17 -1.49 0.59
N ASP A 82 -0.38 -1.96 1.81
CA ASP A 82 0.11 -3.25 2.28
C ASP A 82 -1.04 -4.11 2.85
N GLY A 83 -0.70 -5.33 3.22
CA GLY A 83 -1.64 -6.28 3.80
C GLY A 83 -2.30 -7.18 2.76
N GLY A 84 -2.07 -8.49 2.89
CA GLY A 84 -2.72 -9.49 2.06
C GLY A 84 -2.14 -9.72 0.66
N VAL A 85 -1.30 -8.86 0.15
CA VAL A 85 -0.70 -8.98 -1.19
C VAL A 85 0.28 -10.15 -1.24
N ARG A 86 0.04 -11.14 -2.13
CA ARG A 86 0.81 -12.37 -2.26
C ARG A 86 1.09 -12.78 -3.71
N SER A 87 0.38 -12.20 -4.66
CA SER A 87 0.43 -12.56 -6.08
C SER A 87 0.42 -11.32 -6.97
N GLY A 88 0.77 -11.50 -8.25
CA GLY A 88 0.64 -10.45 -9.27
C GLY A 88 -0.81 -10.00 -9.47
N VAL A 89 -1.77 -10.93 -9.27
CA VAL A 89 -3.21 -10.60 -9.32
C VAL A 89 -3.60 -9.65 -8.18
N ASP A 90 -3.05 -9.85 -6.97
CA ASP A 90 -3.32 -8.94 -5.85
C ASP A 90 -2.72 -7.55 -6.11
N ILE A 91 -1.53 -7.49 -6.73
CA ILE A 91 -0.90 -6.24 -7.16
C ILE A 91 -1.82 -5.52 -8.17
N PHE A 92 -2.28 -6.25 -9.20
CA PHE A 92 -3.19 -5.69 -10.21
C PHE A 92 -4.46 -5.11 -9.56
N LYS A 93 -5.10 -5.86 -8.66
CA LYS A 93 -6.30 -5.39 -7.94
C LYS A 93 -6.02 -4.15 -7.10
N ALA A 94 -4.89 -4.10 -6.39
CA ALA A 94 -4.52 -2.94 -5.59
C ALA A 94 -4.34 -1.68 -6.44
N LEU A 95 -3.66 -1.81 -7.60
CA LEU A 95 -3.50 -0.71 -8.56
C LEU A 95 -4.85 -0.26 -9.11
N ALA A 96 -5.70 -1.20 -9.52
CA ALA A 96 -7.06 -0.91 -10.01
C ALA A 96 -7.94 -0.20 -8.96
N LEU A 97 -7.73 -0.46 -7.68
CA LEU A 97 -8.44 0.19 -6.58
C LEU A 97 -7.85 1.57 -6.18
N GLY A 98 -6.83 2.02 -6.88
CA GLY A 98 -6.27 3.37 -6.74
C GLY A 98 -4.96 3.48 -5.96
N ALA A 99 -4.25 2.38 -5.72
CA ALA A 99 -2.89 2.44 -5.23
C ALA A 99 -1.89 2.80 -6.35
N ASP A 100 -0.85 3.54 -6.02
CA ASP A 100 0.31 3.78 -6.90
C ASP A 100 1.34 2.63 -6.79
N ALA A 101 1.39 1.97 -5.64
CA ALA A 101 2.35 0.89 -5.37
C ALA A 101 1.85 -0.03 -4.24
N VAL A 102 2.50 -1.18 -4.11
CA VAL A 102 2.23 -2.15 -3.04
C VAL A 102 3.48 -2.41 -2.21
N VAL A 103 3.28 -2.77 -0.94
CA VAL A 103 4.35 -3.28 -0.05
C VAL A 103 4.01 -4.70 0.34
N ILE A 104 4.97 -5.60 0.15
CA ILE A 104 4.85 -7.02 0.48
C ILE A 104 5.92 -7.36 1.53
N ALA A 105 5.52 -7.88 2.68
CA ALA A 105 6.43 -8.19 3.78
C ALA A 105 6.58 -9.70 4.02
N ARG A 106 5.61 -10.34 4.65
CA ARG A 106 5.69 -11.74 5.08
C ARG A 106 6.06 -12.74 3.98
N PRO A 107 5.52 -12.66 2.76
CA PRO A 107 5.94 -13.55 1.67
C PRO A 107 7.44 -13.45 1.33
N PHE A 108 8.02 -12.24 1.41
CA PHE A 108 9.46 -12.07 1.21
C PHE A 108 10.29 -12.67 2.36
N VAL A 109 9.78 -12.61 3.60
CA VAL A 109 10.42 -13.32 4.72
C VAL A 109 10.48 -14.82 4.43
N THR A 110 9.37 -15.42 3.97
CA THR A 110 9.34 -16.82 3.56
C THR A 110 10.34 -17.11 2.44
N ALA A 111 10.43 -16.25 1.42
CA ALA A 111 11.36 -16.40 0.30
C ALA A 111 12.82 -16.35 0.77
N VAL A 112 13.16 -15.44 1.70
CA VAL A 112 14.50 -15.34 2.29
C VAL A 112 14.86 -16.60 3.07
N PHE A 113 13.97 -17.08 3.92
CA PHE A 113 14.22 -18.29 4.73
C PHE A 113 14.25 -19.55 3.88
N GLY A 114 13.46 -19.63 2.81
CA GLY A 114 13.37 -20.79 1.94
C GLY A 114 14.51 -20.90 0.91
N GLY A 115 15.10 -19.77 0.48
CA GLY A 115 16.07 -19.80 -0.62
C GLY A 115 17.03 -18.61 -0.65
N GLY A 116 17.16 -17.84 0.44
CA GLY A 116 18.05 -16.69 0.51
C GLY A 116 17.84 -15.71 -0.65
N LYS A 117 18.92 -15.25 -1.25
CA LYS A 117 18.90 -14.33 -2.39
C LYS A 117 18.12 -14.90 -3.58
N GLU A 118 18.33 -16.16 -3.91
CA GLU A 118 17.65 -16.81 -5.05
C GLU A 118 16.15 -16.97 -4.78
N GLY A 119 15.75 -17.29 -3.55
CA GLY A 119 14.34 -17.35 -3.17
C GLY A 119 13.63 -16.01 -3.37
N VAL A 120 14.29 -14.91 -3.00
CA VAL A 120 13.77 -13.55 -3.22
C VAL A 120 13.64 -13.24 -4.72
N LYS A 121 14.66 -13.57 -5.51
CA LYS A 121 14.67 -13.38 -6.96
C LYS A 121 13.52 -14.12 -7.63
N VAL A 122 13.40 -15.42 -7.35
CA VAL A 122 12.32 -16.27 -7.90
C VAL A 122 10.93 -15.69 -7.54
N TYR A 123 10.76 -15.21 -6.31
CA TYR A 123 9.48 -14.64 -5.90
C TYR A 123 9.18 -13.31 -6.61
N ILE A 124 10.17 -12.44 -6.82
CA ILE A 124 10.00 -11.21 -7.60
C ILE A 124 9.61 -11.54 -9.04
N GLU A 125 10.33 -12.47 -9.69
CA GLU A 125 10.06 -12.89 -11.07
C GLU A 125 8.64 -13.47 -11.20
N LYS A 126 8.22 -14.30 -10.24
CA LYS A 126 6.85 -14.83 -10.17
C LYS A 126 5.81 -13.71 -10.10
N LEU A 127 5.98 -12.75 -9.18
CA LEU A 127 5.05 -11.63 -9.03
C LEU A 127 4.95 -10.79 -10.31
N ALA A 128 6.10 -10.53 -10.96
CA ALA A 128 6.15 -9.78 -12.20
C ALA A 128 5.47 -10.52 -13.36
N ALA A 129 5.70 -11.83 -13.50
CA ALA A 129 5.05 -12.65 -14.51
C ALA A 129 3.52 -12.69 -14.32
N GLU A 130 3.06 -12.97 -13.11
CA GLU A 130 1.62 -13.00 -12.79
C GLU A 130 0.93 -11.64 -13.04
N LEU A 131 1.60 -10.54 -12.69
CA LEU A 131 1.08 -9.19 -12.96
C LEU A 131 0.97 -8.95 -14.47
N LYS A 132 2.03 -9.27 -15.22
CA LYS A 132 2.06 -9.11 -16.67
C LYS A 132 0.97 -9.93 -17.36
N ASP A 133 0.79 -11.18 -16.95
CA ASP A 133 -0.25 -12.06 -17.50
C ASP A 133 -1.65 -11.52 -17.18
N THR A 134 -1.88 -11.07 -15.94
CA THR A 134 -3.15 -10.47 -15.53
C THR A 134 -3.45 -9.21 -16.34
N MET A 135 -2.46 -8.35 -16.53
CA MET A 135 -2.59 -7.14 -17.34
C MET A 135 -2.97 -7.49 -18.78
N ALA A 136 -2.28 -8.46 -19.40
CA ALA A 136 -2.57 -8.90 -20.76
C ALA A 136 -4.00 -9.44 -20.89
N MET A 137 -4.45 -10.26 -19.93
CA MET A 137 -5.83 -10.80 -19.94
C MET A 137 -6.91 -9.74 -19.73
N CYS A 138 -6.58 -8.65 -19.02
CA CYS A 138 -7.49 -7.52 -18.79
C CYS A 138 -7.37 -6.42 -19.85
N GLY A 139 -6.47 -6.55 -20.83
CA GLY A 139 -6.28 -5.57 -21.92
C GLY A 139 -5.49 -4.33 -21.51
N ALA A 140 -4.70 -4.38 -20.42
CA ALA A 140 -3.81 -3.30 -19.98
C ALA A 140 -2.39 -3.57 -20.48
N PHE A 141 -1.81 -2.68 -21.27
CA PHE A 141 -0.42 -2.76 -21.76
C PHE A 141 0.57 -2.03 -20.87
N THR A 142 0.09 -1.08 -20.08
CA THR A 142 0.89 -0.32 -19.11
C THR A 142 0.19 -0.29 -17.75
N LEU A 143 0.95 -0.05 -16.68
CA LEU A 143 0.37 0.10 -15.33
C LEU A 143 -0.64 1.25 -15.24
N LYS A 144 -0.50 2.28 -16.08
CA LYS A 144 -1.41 3.43 -16.10
C LYS A 144 -2.77 3.12 -16.73
N GLU A 145 -2.85 2.07 -17.51
CA GLU A 145 -4.11 1.62 -18.14
C GLU A 145 -4.95 0.75 -17.22
N ILE A 146 -4.41 0.35 -16.08
CA ILE A 146 -5.16 -0.39 -15.07
C ILE A 146 -6.19 0.54 -14.43
N THR A 147 -7.48 0.21 -14.57
CA THR A 147 -8.60 1.00 -14.03
C THR A 147 -9.49 0.18 -13.11
N SER A 148 -10.29 0.87 -12.31
CA SER A 148 -11.24 0.22 -11.40
C SER A 148 -12.33 -0.59 -12.10
N GLU A 149 -12.58 -0.34 -13.38
CA GLU A 149 -13.54 -1.08 -14.20
C GLU A 149 -13.08 -2.52 -14.52
N MET A 150 -11.76 -2.76 -14.42
CA MET A 150 -11.15 -4.08 -14.64
C MET A 150 -11.31 -5.03 -13.45
N VAL A 151 -11.84 -4.53 -12.32
CA VAL A 151 -12.05 -5.33 -11.10
C VAL A 151 -13.50 -5.20 -10.63
N ARG A 152 -14.10 -6.32 -10.23
CA ARG A 152 -15.44 -6.33 -9.63
C ARG A 152 -15.32 -6.39 -8.12
N ARG A 153 -16.01 -5.50 -7.43
CA ARG A 153 -16.21 -5.59 -5.98
C ARG A 153 -17.39 -6.54 -5.73
N SER A 154 -17.17 -7.51 -4.88
CA SER A 154 -18.24 -8.40 -4.36
C SER A 154 -18.92 -7.74 -3.18
#